data_e17625ee09be3de8a60c0bd55302d871
#
_entry.id   e17625ee09be3de8a60c0bd55302d871
#
_cell.length_a   1.000
_cell.length_b   1.000
_cell.length_c   1.000
_cell.angle_alpha   90.00
_cell.angle_beta   90.00
_cell.angle_gamma   90.00
#
_symmetry.space_group_name_H-M   'P 1'
#
loop_
_entity.id
_entity.type
_entity.pdbx_description
1 polymer ?
#
loop_
_entity_poly.entity_id
_entity_poly.type
_entity_poly.pdbx_seq_one_letter_code
_entity_poly.pdbx_strand_id
1 'polypeptide(L)'
;MHEQLAVKYDAVPDRLLMQRFQAGEDEVFDTLLQRYQAPLYTFILRMLGDQVGAKDMLQETFLRVWERRDQYREIAQFSTWLYTIAANLVRSELRKRKLRRWIPLGHQSDDMPEIDPADDAIGPEELANSSGLRVKINEALQKLPREFREAVILRDINDLSYEEIATSLNVPVGTVKSRVNRGRQRLQELLRSYI
;
A
#
# COMPACT_ATOMS: atom_id res chain seq x y z
N MET A 1 17.24 4.74 22.48
CA MET A 1 16.02 5.24 23.16
C MET A 1 14.74 4.80 22.46
N HIS A 2 14.63 4.85 21.12
CA HIS A 2 13.45 4.35 20.39
C HIS A 2 13.18 2.84 20.51
N GLU A 3 14.24 2.03 20.58
CA GLU A 3 14.14 0.56 20.65
C GLU A 3 13.58 0.06 22.00
N GLN A 4 13.81 0.78 23.10
CA GLN A 4 13.27 0.42 24.43
C GLN A 4 11.79 0.78 24.60
N LEU A 5 11.28 1.79 23.90
CA LEU A 5 9.87 2.18 23.94
C LEU A 5 8.98 1.20 23.16
N ALA A 6 9.50 0.64 22.07
CA ALA A 6 8.79 -0.37 21.28
C ALA A 6 8.45 -1.62 22.10
N VAL A 7 9.39 -2.10 22.92
CA VAL A 7 9.19 -3.26 23.81
C VAL A 7 8.10 -3.01 24.85
N LYS A 8 7.93 -1.77 25.30
CA LYS A 8 6.93 -1.41 26.32
C LYS A 8 5.48 -1.60 25.87
N TYR A 9 5.21 -1.44 24.59
CA TYR A 9 3.84 -1.47 24.05
C TYR A 9 3.58 -2.63 23.08
N ASP A 10 4.53 -3.55 22.91
CA ASP A 10 4.46 -4.62 21.91
C ASP A 10 3.24 -5.54 22.04
N ALA A 11 2.80 -5.81 23.26
CA ALA A 11 1.61 -6.61 23.54
C ALA A 11 0.29 -5.79 23.61
N VAL A 12 0.36 -4.45 23.48
CA VAL A 12 -0.84 -3.60 23.60
C VAL A 12 -1.64 -3.63 22.29
N PRO A 13 -2.95 -3.92 22.32
CA PRO A 13 -3.78 -3.88 21.12
C PRO A 13 -3.80 -2.49 20.46
N ASP A 14 -3.83 -2.45 19.12
CA ASP A 14 -3.82 -1.20 18.33
C ASP A 14 -4.93 -0.22 18.72
N ARG A 15 -6.11 -0.75 19.10
CA ARG A 15 -7.22 0.05 19.61
C ARG A 15 -6.80 0.87 20.82
N LEU A 16 -6.13 0.26 21.78
CA LEU A 16 -5.67 0.93 22.99
C LEU A 16 -4.51 1.90 22.71
N LEU A 17 -3.63 1.54 21.76
CA LEU A 17 -2.60 2.46 21.30
C LEU A 17 -3.22 3.71 20.67
N MET A 18 -4.23 3.55 19.84
CA MET A 18 -4.92 4.69 19.23
C MET A 18 -5.66 5.56 20.23
N GLN A 19 -6.31 4.97 21.26
CA GLN A 19 -6.94 5.74 22.35
C GLN A 19 -5.91 6.59 23.09
N ARG A 20 -4.76 6.02 23.43
CA ARG A 20 -3.66 6.74 24.09
C ARG A 20 -3.08 7.82 23.19
N PHE A 21 -2.91 7.53 21.90
CA PHE A 21 -2.43 8.49 20.91
C PHE A 21 -3.40 9.68 20.79
N GLN A 22 -4.71 9.43 20.78
CA GLN A 22 -5.75 10.49 20.81
C GLN A 22 -5.74 11.28 22.12
N ALA A 23 -5.33 10.67 23.23
CA ALA A 23 -5.18 11.33 24.53
C ALA A 23 -3.87 12.16 24.65
N GLY A 24 -3.01 12.18 23.61
CA GLY A 24 -1.78 12.95 23.55
C GLY A 24 -0.51 12.19 23.96
N GLU A 25 -0.58 10.85 24.13
CA GLU A 25 0.60 10.03 24.33
C GLU A 25 1.28 9.75 22.96
N ASP A 26 2.02 10.73 22.45
CA ASP A 26 2.61 10.65 21.10
C ASP A 26 3.61 9.48 20.94
N GLU A 27 4.26 9.04 22.00
CA GLU A 27 5.24 7.93 22.02
C GLU A 27 4.66 6.58 21.55
N VAL A 28 3.35 6.35 21.75
CA VAL A 28 2.70 5.09 21.36
C VAL A 28 2.58 4.95 19.83
N PHE A 29 2.69 6.06 19.10
CA PHE A 29 2.63 6.06 17.64
C PHE A 29 3.80 5.32 17.00
N ASP A 30 4.99 5.37 17.62
CA ASP A 30 6.18 4.63 17.16
C ASP A 30 5.91 3.12 17.10
N THR A 31 5.13 2.59 18.05
CA THR A 31 4.73 1.18 18.05
C THR A 31 3.81 0.84 16.88
N LEU A 32 2.81 1.69 16.58
CA LEU A 32 1.95 1.52 15.42
C LEU A 32 2.75 1.61 14.12
N LEU A 33 3.67 2.58 14.04
CA LEU A 33 4.54 2.75 12.89
C LEU A 33 5.40 1.49 12.66
N GLN A 34 6.04 0.94 13.68
CA GLN A 34 6.85 -0.27 13.58
C GLN A 34 6.05 -1.49 13.13
N ARG A 35 4.81 -1.67 13.64
CA ARG A 35 3.95 -2.79 13.24
C ARG A 35 3.53 -2.72 11.76
N TYR A 36 3.25 -1.53 11.28
CA TYR A 36 2.59 -1.36 9.99
C TYR A 36 3.48 -0.88 8.87
N GLN A 37 4.69 -0.35 9.13
CA GLN A 37 5.54 0.19 8.07
C GLN A 37 5.90 -0.85 7.00
N ALA A 38 6.29 -2.07 7.37
CA ALA A 38 6.70 -3.09 6.40
C ALA A 38 5.52 -3.65 5.57
N PRO A 39 4.39 -4.09 6.17
CA PRO A 39 3.24 -4.54 5.40
C PRO A 39 2.61 -3.43 4.56
N LEU A 40 2.57 -2.18 5.06
CA LEU A 40 2.04 -1.05 4.34
C LEU A 40 2.95 -0.64 3.17
N TYR A 41 4.28 -0.61 3.37
CA TYR A 41 5.24 -0.41 2.28
C TYR A 41 5.07 -1.44 1.17
N THR A 42 4.94 -2.72 1.55
CA THR A 42 4.72 -3.82 0.60
C THR A 42 3.44 -3.62 -0.21
N PHE A 43 2.34 -3.21 0.44
CA PHE A 43 1.09 -2.87 -0.24
C PHE A 43 1.29 -1.75 -1.26
N ILE A 44 1.86 -0.63 -0.82
CA ILE A 44 2.05 0.55 -1.66
C ILE A 44 2.98 0.25 -2.84
N LEU A 45 4.12 -0.42 -2.58
CA LEU A 45 5.09 -0.82 -3.61
C LEU A 45 4.44 -1.70 -4.68
N ARG A 46 3.66 -2.71 -4.28
CA ARG A 46 2.95 -3.59 -5.22
C ARG A 46 1.84 -2.89 -5.97
N MET A 47 1.28 -1.83 -5.43
CA MET A 47 0.29 -0.99 -6.12
C MET A 47 0.94 -0.05 -7.14
N LEU A 48 2.04 0.63 -6.79
CA LEU A 48 2.68 1.65 -7.61
C LEU A 48 3.70 1.07 -8.61
N GLY A 49 4.42 0.02 -8.21
CA GLY A 49 5.47 -0.61 -9.00
C GLY A 49 6.83 0.08 -8.91
N ASP A 50 6.97 1.16 -8.11
CA ASP A 50 8.22 1.89 -7.93
C ASP A 50 8.53 2.15 -6.44
N GLN A 51 9.82 2.10 -6.09
CA GLN A 51 10.28 2.21 -4.72
C GLN A 51 10.24 3.63 -4.17
N VAL A 52 10.59 4.61 -5.01
CA VAL A 52 10.64 6.03 -4.59
C VAL A 52 9.23 6.49 -4.25
N GLY A 53 8.29 6.32 -5.17
CA GLY A 53 6.90 6.65 -4.91
C GLY A 53 6.29 5.85 -3.76
N ALA A 54 6.73 4.60 -3.55
CA ALA A 54 6.26 3.81 -2.41
C ALA A 54 6.74 4.36 -1.07
N LYS A 55 7.99 4.81 -0.96
CA LYS A 55 8.52 5.46 0.25
C LYS A 55 7.79 6.77 0.54
N ASP A 56 7.58 7.60 -0.48
CA ASP A 56 6.87 8.88 -0.34
C ASP A 56 5.42 8.66 0.14
N MET A 57 4.72 7.71 -0.48
CA MET A 57 3.34 7.40 -0.09
C MET A 57 3.23 6.75 1.30
N LEU A 58 4.24 5.98 1.71
CA LEU A 58 4.32 5.44 3.07
C LEU A 58 4.42 6.56 4.10
N GLN A 59 5.35 7.50 3.90
CA GLN A 59 5.52 8.67 4.78
C GLN A 59 4.24 9.52 4.82
N GLU A 60 3.68 9.83 3.65
CA GLU A 60 2.43 10.60 3.54
C GLU A 60 1.26 9.89 4.25
N THR A 61 1.19 8.55 4.18
CA THR A 61 0.15 7.80 4.87
C THR A 61 0.25 7.96 6.38
N PHE A 62 1.43 7.79 6.97
CA PHE A 62 1.63 7.94 8.40
C PHE A 62 1.46 9.40 8.87
N LEU A 63 1.87 10.36 8.05
CA LEU A 63 1.62 11.78 8.34
C LEU A 63 0.11 12.05 8.42
N ARG A 64 -0.69 11.49 7.49
CA ARG A 64 -2.15 11.63 7.54
C ARG A 64 -2.79 10.89 8.70
N VAL A 65 -2.23 9.76 9.13
CA VAL A 65 -2.66 9.08 10.36
C VAL A 65 -2.45 10.00 11.57
N TRP A 66 -1.28 10.62 11.66
CA TRP A 66 -0.95 11.58 12.71
C TRP A 66 -1.90 12.77 12.74
N GLU A 67 -2.07 13.43 11.59
CA GLU A 67 -2.93 14.62 11.47
C GLU A 67 -4.41 14.33 11.75
N ARG A 68 -4.86 13.10 11.43
CA ARG A 68 -6.27 12.72 11.53
C ARG A 68 -6.57 11.78 12.67
N ARG A 69 -5.67 11.64 13.65
CA ARG A 69 -5.84 10.72 14.78
C ARG A 69 -7.20 10.88 15.47
N ASP A 70 -7.68 12.12 15.60
CA ASP A 70 -8.95 12.42 16.25
C ASP A 70 -10.18 12.00 15.41
N GLN A 71 -9.99 11.69 14.15
CA GLN A 71 -11.05 11.19 13.25
C GLN A 71 -11.20 9.67 13.31
N TYR A 72 -10.20 8.97 13.86
CA TYR A 72 -10.32 7.54 14.04
C TYR A 72 -11.47 7.20 14.98
N ARG A 73 -12.32 6.25 14.57
CA ARG A 73 -13.43 5.72 15.38
C ARG A 73 -13.26 4.22 15.51
N GLU A 74 -13.53 3.68 16.69
CA GLU A 74 -13.42 2.24 16.99
C GLU A 74 -14.47 1.36 16.28
N ILE A 75 -15.15 1.88 15.28
CA ILE A 75 -16.11 1.15 14.46
C ILE A 75 -15.41 0.11 13.57
N ALA A 76 -14.14 0.39 13.20
CA ALA A 76 -13.31 -0.51 12.41
C ALA A 76 -11.94 -0.71 13.08
N GLN A 77 -11.26 -1.80 12.72
CA GLN A 77 -9.89 -2.02 13.16
C GLN A 77 -8.97 -0.90 12.66
N PHE A 78 -7.92 -0.61 13.39
CA PHE A 78 -6.92 0.40 12.99
C PHE A 78 -6.31 0.09 11.62
N SER A 79 -6.01 -1.19 11.34
CA SER A 79 -5.52 -1.65 10.04
C SER A 79 -6.47 -1.25 8.91
N THR A 80 -7.77 -1.47 9.06
CA THR A 80 -8.78 -1.09 8.05
C THR A 80 -8.76 0.40 7.76
N TRP A 81 -8.68 1.23 8.80
CA TRP A 81 -8.58 2.69 8.64
C TRP A 81 -7.28 3.13 7.97
N LEU A 82 -6.15 2.55 8.39
CA LEU A 82 -4.83 2.79 7.82
C LEU A 82 -4.80 2.46 6.31
N TYR A 83 -5.26 1.25 5.93
CA TYR A 83 -5.31 0.85 4.52
C TYR A 83 -6.31 1.68 3.70
N THR A 84 -7.36 2.21 4.32
CA THR A 84 -8.26 3.17 3.66
C THR A 84 -7.52 4.45 3.26
N ILE A 85 -6.70 5.01 4.16
CA ILE A 85 -5.88 6.19 3.88
C ILE A 85 -4.88 5.90 2.77
N ALA A 86 -4.13 4.79 2.89
CA ALA A 86 -3.12 4.40 1.92
C ALA A 86 -3.71 4.14 0.53
N ALA A 87 -4.81 3.37 0.44
CA ALA A 87 -5.48 3.09 -0.82
C ALA A 87 -5.96 4.36 -1.53
N ASN A 88 -6.49 5.32 -0.78
CA ASN A 88 -6.92 6.61 -1.34
C ASN A 88 -5.76 7.43 -1.88
N LEU A 89 -4.62 7.47 -1.16
CA LEU A 89 -3.40 8.14 -1.61
C LEU A 89 -2.84 7.52 -2.88
N VAL A 90 -2.68 6.19 -2.88
CA VAL A 90 -2.19 5.43 -4.04
C VAL A 90 -3.09 5.62 -5.26
N ARG A 91 -4.42 5.56 -5.09
CA ARG A 91 -5.36 5.82 -6.19
C ARG A 91 -5.22 7.23 -6.75
N SER A 92 -5.03 8.22 -5.89
CA SER A 92 -4.83 9.60 -6.30
C SER A 92 -3.53 9.76 -7.08
N GLU A 93 -2.45 9.13 -6.63
CA GLU A 93 -1.15 9.17 -7.30
C GLU A 93 -1.21 8.47 -8.68
N LEU A 94 -1.79 7.26 -8.75
CA LEU A 94 -1.98 6.56 -10.03
C LEU A 94 -2.84 7.37 -11.03
N ARG A 95 -3.82 8.12 -10.53
CA ARG A 95 -4.62 9.03 -11.37
C ARG A 95 -3.78 10.20 -11.88
N LYS A 96 -2.96 10.82 -11.02
CA LYS A 96 -2.05 11.90 -11.42
C LYS A 96 -1.04 11.44 -12.47
N ARG A 97 -0.43 10.26 -12.28
CA ARG A 97 0.50 9.65 -13.25
C ARG A 97 -0.17 9.41 -14.60
N LYS A 98 -1.38 8.87 -14.59
CA LYS A 98 -2.15 8.67 -15.81
C LYS A 98 -2.43 10.00 -16.52
N LEU A 99 -2.82 11.04 -15.80
CA LEU A 99 -3.11 12.36 -16.36
C LEU A 99 -1.83 12.99 -16.98
N ARG A 100 -0.68 12.93 -16.29
CA ARG A 100 0.59 13.43 -16.82
C ARG A 100 0.98 12.77 -18.14
N ARG A 101 0.71 11.47 -18.32
CA ARG A 101 0.96 10.76 -19.60
C ARG A 101 0.03 11.19 -20.73
N TRP A 102 -1.13 11.79 -20.41
CA TRP A 102 -2.13 12.22 -21.40
C TRP A 102 -2.03 13.69 -21.80
N ILE A 103 -1.27 14.50 -21.08
CA ILE A 103 -1.02 15.89 -21.47
C ILE A 103 0.05 15.84 -22.56
N PRO A 104 -0.29 16.18 -23.84
CA PRO A 104 0.74 16.31 -24.87
C PRO A 104 1.70 17.44 -24.42
N LEU A 105 2.99 17.17 -24.46
CA LEU A 105 4.05 18.16 -24.25
C LEU A 105 4.00 19.21 -25.39
N GLY A 106 3.08 20.13 -25.25
CA GLY A 106 3.00 21.33 -26.06
C GLY A 106 3.59 22.51 -25.28
N HIS A 107 4.83 22.41 -24.90
CA HIS A 107 5.79 23.54 -24.72
C HIS A 107 7.11 22.90 -24.30
N GLN A 108 8.05 22.96 -25.21
CA GLN A 108 9.45 22.64 -24.97
C GLN A 108 9.98 23.57 -23.87
N SER A 109 10.30 23.00 -22.72
CA SER A 109 11.40 23.46 -21.90
C SER A 109 12.43 22.34 -21.88
N ASP A 110 13.59 22.63 -22.40
CA ASP A 110 14.70 21.72 -22.75
C ASP A 110 15.44 21.13 -21.52
N ASP A 111 14.82 20.95 -20.37
CA ASP A 111 15.47 20.46 -19.14
C ASP A 111 14.60 19.50 -18.31
N MET A 112 13.85 18.59 -18.94
CA MET A 112 13.31 17.45 -18.20
C MET A 112 14.04 16.18 -18.61
N PRO A 113 14.68 15.47 -17.67
CA PRO A 113 15.23 14.16 -17.95
C PRO A 113 14.11 13.24 -18.42
N GLU A 114 14.33 12.61 -19.56
CA GLU A 114 13.53 11.54 -20.12
C GLU A 114 13.49 10.42 -19.06
N ILE A 115 12.41 10.33 -18.28
CA ILE A 115 12.24 9.24 -17.32
C ILE A 115 11.83 8.01 -18.15
N ASP A 116 12.82 7.21 -18.48
CA ASP A 116 12.63 5.87 -19.03
C ASP A 116 11.80 5.05 -18.02
N PRO A 117 10.64 4.48 -18.44
CA PRO A 117 9.82 3.67 -17.54
C PRO A 117 10.52 2.42 -17.01
N ALA A 118 11.73 2.11 -17.47
CA ALA A 118 12.54 0.97 -17.06
C ALA A 118 13.41 1.24 -15.82
N ASP A 119 13.64 2.50 -15.41
CA ASP A 119 14.61 2.81 -14.34
C ASP A 119 14.01 2.80 -12.92
N ASP A 120 12.69 2.76 -12.78
CA ASP A 120 11.99 2.65 -11.48
C ASP A 120 11.61 1.21 -11.09
N ALA A 121 12.06 0.22 -11.82
CA ALA A 121 11.94 -1.18 -11.45
C ALA A 121 12.79 -1.47 -10.21
N ILE A 122 12.30 -2.37 -9.36
CA ILE A 122 12.97 -2.89 -8.16
C ILE A 122 14.48 -2.95 -8.39
N GLY A 123 15.27 -2.21 -7.58
CA GLY A 123 16.70 -2.07 -7.77
C GLY A 123 17.45 -3.41 -7.78
N PRO A 124 18.63 -3.48 -8.46
CA PRO A 124 19.39 -4.73 -8.61
C PRO A 124 19.76 -5.43 -7.29
N GLU A 125 19.93 -4.70 -6.19
CA GLU A 125 20.26 -5.27 -4.88
C GLU A 125 19.09 -6.01 -4.23
N GLU A 126 17.85 -5.57 -4.42
CA GLU A 126 16.67 -6.32 -3.95
C GLU A 126 16.31 -7.48 -4.89
N LEU A 127 16.66 -7.39 -6.16
CA LEU A 127 16.56 -8.48 -7.13
C LEU A 127 17.53 -9.63 -6.79
N ALA A 128 18.73 -9.35 -6.26
CA ALA A 128 19.71 -10.36 -5.88
C ALA A 128 19.27 -11.17 -4.65
N ASN A 129 18.48 -10.59 -3.75
CA ASN A 129 17.96 -11.24 -2.54
C ASN A 129 16.53 -11.80 -2.69
N SER A 130 15.82 -11.46 -3.74
CA SER A 130 14.47 -12.00 -4.01
C SER A 130 14.60 -13.20 -4.94
N SER A 131 14.00 -14.34 -4.58
CA SER A 131 13.88 -15.48 -5.52
C SER A 131 13.23 -14.93 -6.81
N GLY A 132 13.70 -15.38 -8.00
CA GLY A 132 13.16 -14.92 -9.29
C GLY A 132 11.64 -15.01 -9.40
N LEU A 133 11.00 -15.86 -8.58
CA LEU A 133 9.56 -15.98 -8.45
C LEU A 133 8.89 -14.71 -7.88
N ARG A 134 9.51 -14.04 -6.89
CA ARG A 134 8.95 -12.79 -6.32
C ARG A 134 8.89 -11.66 -7.34
N VAL A 135 9.93 -11.56 -8.18
CA VAL A 135 9.96 -10.59 -9.28
C VAL A 135 8.83 -10.86 -10.25
N LYS A 136 8.65 -12.12 -10.66
CA LYS A 136 7.58 -12.53 -11.58
C LYS A 136 6.18 -12.29 -11.01
N ILE A 137 5.98 -12.53 -9.73
CA ILE A 137 4.71 -12.20 -9.06
C ILE A 137 4.45 -10.70 -9.10
N ASN A 138 5.45 -9.86 -8.81
CA ASN A 138 5.29 -8.41 -8.86
C ASN A 138 4.99 -7.92 -10.29
N GLU A 139 5.69 -8.43 -11.31
CA GLU A 139 5.40 -8.13 -12.71
C GLU A 139 3.97 -8.54 -13.09
N ALA A 140 3.52 -9.73 -12.67
CA ALA A 140 2.16 -10.19 -12.93
C ALA A 140 1.11 -9.33 -12.24
N LEU A 141 1.37 -8.91 -10.98
CA LEU A 141 0.51 -7.97 -10.27
C LEU A 141 0.38 -6.63 -11.02
N GLN A 142 1.48 -6.09 -11.58
CA GLN A 142 1.44 -4.84 -12.35
C GLN A 142 0.59 -4.95 -13.63
N LYS A 143 0.47 -6.15 -14.22
CA LYS A 143 -0.38 -6.41 -15.40
C LYS A 143 -1.88 -6.54 -15.07
N LEU A 144 -2.24 -6.67 -13.78
CA LEU A 144 -3.64 -6.70 -13.40
C LEU A 144 -4.31 -5.33 -13.52
N PRO A 145 -5.60 -5.26 -13.90
CA PRO A 145 -6.41 -4.07 -13.65
C PRO A 145 -6.32 -3.65 -12.18
N ARG A 146 -6.24 -2.35 -11.94
CA ARG A 146 -6.02 -1.77 -10.60
C ARG A 146 -6.96 -2.33 -9.54
N GLU A 147 -8.26 -2.42 -9.83
CA GLU A 147 -9.27 -2.89 -8.89
C GLU A 147 -9.11 -4.36 -8.51
N PHE A 148 -8.56 -5.19 -9.38
CA PHE A 148 -8.26 -6.59 -9.08
C PHE A 148 -6.96 -6.72 -8.30
N ARG A 149 -5.93 -5.96 -8.71
CA ARG A 149 -4.64 -5.88 -8.01
C ARG A 149 -4.83 -5.48 -6.56
N GLU A 150 -5.56 -4.39 -6.31
CA GLU A 150 -5.83 -3.85 -5.00
C GLU A 150 -6.53 -4.87 -4.09
N ALA A 151 -7.58 -5.52 -4.59
CA ALA A 151 -8.34 -6.51 -3.84
C ALA A 151 -7.50 -7.76 -3.51
N VAL A 152 -6.69 -8.25 -4.45
CA VAL A 152 -5.81 -9.41 -4.24
C VAL A 152 -4.70 -9.07 -3.25
N ILE A 153 -4.06 -7.92 -3.36
CA ILE A 153 -2.97 -7.55 -2.43
C ILE A 153 -3.53 -7.44 -1.01
N LEU A 154 -4.64 -6.75 -0.81
CA LEU A 154 -5.25 -6.61 0.52
C LEU A 154 -5.67 -7.96 1.11
N ARG A 155 -6.21 -8.87 0.27
CA ARG A 155 -6.67 -10.18 0.74
C ARG A 155 -5.56 -11.20 0.95
N ASP A 156 -4.69 -11.37 -0.06
CA ASP A 156 -3.77 -12.52 -0.13
C ASP A 156 -2.37 -12.20 0.43
N ILE A 157 -2.07 -10.93 0.64
CA ILE A 157 -0.76 -10.48 1.10
C ILE A 157 -0.84 -9.75 2.44
N ASN A 158 -1.91 -9.00 2.65
CA ASN A 158 -2.12 -8.25 3.88
C ASN A 158 -3.18 -8.90 4.79
N ASP A 159 -3.74 -10.06 4.42
CA ASP A 159 -4.65 -10.92 5.20
C ASP A 159 -5.93 -10.21 5.71
N LEU A 160 -6.35 -9.12 5.07
CA LEU A 160 -7.59 -8.45 5.44
C LEU A 160 -8.81 -9.33 5.11
N SER A 161 -9.83 -9.30 5.95
CA SER A 161 -11.14 -9.90 5.67
C SER A 161 -11.84 -9.21 4.49
N TYR A 162 -12.81 -9.87 3.88
CA TYR A 162 -13.60 -9.28 2.80
C TYR A 162 -14.36 -8.03 3.25
N GLU A 163 -14.82 -8.02 4.49
CA GLU A 163 -15.53 -6.92 5.14
C GLU A 163 -14.62 -5.71 5.36
N GLU A 164 -13.40 -5.93 5.85
CA GLU A 164 -12.39 -4.87 6.01
C GLU A 164 -11.99 -4.28 4.65
N ILE A 165 -11.78 -5.13 3.64
CA ILE A 165 -11.47 -4.66 2.28
C ILE A 165 -12.65 -3.86 1.71
N ALA A 166 -13.88 -4.32 1.90
CA ALA A 166 -15.08 -3.60 1.45
C ALA A 166 -15.15 -2.21 2.07
N THR A 167 -14.88 -2.10 3.37
CA THR A 167 -14.78 -0.83 4.10
C THR A 167 -13.64 0.05 3.56
N SER A 168 -12.42 -0.51 3.46
CA SER A 168 -11.24 0.22 2.99
C SER A 168 -11.38 0.74 1.55
N LEU A 169 -12.01 -0.02 0.67
CA LEU A 169 -12.18 0.32 -0.73
C LEU A 169 -13.49 1.06 -1.03
N ASN A 170 -14.38 1.16 -0.04
CA ASN A 170 -15.73 1.70 -0.15
C ASN A 170 -16.54 1.03 -1.29
N VAL A 171 -16.61 -0.30 -1.27
CA VAL A 171 -17.36 -1.12 -2.24
C VAL A 171 -18.09 -2.26 -1.52
N PRO A 172 -19.19 -2.81 -2.09
CA PRO A 172 -19.88 -3.96 -1.50
C PRO A 172 -18.97 -5.19 -1.34
N VAL A 173 -19.18 -5.99 -0.28
CA VAL A 173 -18.44 -7.24 -0.02
C VAL A 173 -18.50 -8.21 -1.21
N GLY A 174 -19.67 -8.34 -1.88
CA GLY A 174 -19.81 -9.14 -3.09
C GLY A 174 -18.89 -8.67 -4.24
N THR A 175 -18.68 -7.35 -4.36
CA THR A 175 -17.73 -6.77 -5.32
C THR A 175 -16.30 -7.14 -4.97
N VAL A 176 -15.92 -7.12 -3.69
CA VAL A 176 -14.58 -7.55 -3.24
C VAL A 176 -14.35 -9.01 -3.59
N LYS A 177 -15.28 -9.91 -3.23
CA LYS A 177 -15.19 -11.34 -3.56
C LYS A 177 -14.99 -11.58 -5.05
N SER A 178 -15.76 -10.90 -5.89
CA SER A 178 -15.64 -11.02 -7.34
C SER A 178 -14.31 -10.49 -7.88
N ARG A 179 -13.81 -9.36 -7.33
CA ARG A 179 -12.51 -8.79 -7.71
C ARG A 179 -11.34 -9.70 -7.32
N VAL A 180 -11.36 -10.26 -6.11
CA VAL A 180 -10.34 -11.22 -5.65
C VAL A 180 -10.33 -12.46 -6.56
N ASN A 181 -11.50 -13.07 -6.82
CA ASN A 181 -11.57 -14.25 -7.67
C ASN A 181 -11.06 -13.98 -9.09
N ARG A 182 -11.51 -12.92 -9.74
CA ARG A 182 -11.04 -12.53 -11.07
C ARG A 182 -9.55 -12.17 -11.09
N GLY A 183 -9.07 -11.51 -10.04
CA GLY A 183 -7.66 -11.19 -9.88
C GLY A 183 -6.79 -12.45 -9.78
N ARG A 184 -7.19 -13.42 -8.95
CA ARG A 184 -6.49 -14.71 -8.82
C ARG A 184 -6.47 -15.50 -10.13
N GLN A 185 -7.59 -15.58 -10.84
CA GLN A 185 -7.65 -16.25 -12.15
C GLN A 185 -6.67 -15.63 -13.15
N ARG A 186 -6.66 -14.31 -13.26
CA ARG A 186 -5.71 -13.61 -14.14
C ARG A 186 -4.26 -13.78 -13.72
N LEU A 187 -3.96 -13.76 -12.40
CA LEU A 187 -2.61 -14.05 -11.92
C LEU A 187 -2.18 -15.46 -12.26
N GLN A 188 -3.06 -16.45 -12.11
CA GLN A 188 -2.78 -17.83 -12.47
C GLN A 188 -2.46 -17.96 -13.98
N GLU A 189 -3.21 -17.28 -14.83
CA GLU A 189 -2.92 -17.23 -16.27
C GLU A 189 -1.56 -16.60 -16.57
N LEU A 190 -1.25 -15.45 -15.93
CA LEU A 190 0.02 -14.73 -16.12
C LEU A 190 1.23 -15.51 -15.59
N LEU A 191 1.05 -16.33 -14.57
CA LEU A 191 2.11 -17.10 -13.93
C LEU A 191 2.22 -18.54 -14.45
N ARG A 192 1.32 -18.98 -15.33
CA ARG A 192 1.24 -20.37 -15.83
C ARG A 192 2.54 -20.89 -16.46
N SER A 193 3.33 -20.00 -17.06
CA SER A 193 4.63 -20.35 -17.67
C SER A 193 5.76 -20.48 -16.66
N TYR A 194 5.53 -20.19 -15.36
CA TYR A 194 6.52 -20.17 -14.31
C TYR A 194 6.25 -21.21 -13.20
N ILE A 195 5.10 -21.88 -13.27
CA ILE A 195 4.66 -22.99 -12.41
C ILE A 195 4.63 -24.27 -13.23
#